data_fb804429604847cb44ff07ce38492584
#
_entry.id   fb804429604847cb44ff07ce38492584
#
_cell.length_a   1.000
_cell.length_b   1.000
_cell.length_c   1.000
_cell.angle_alpha   90.00
_cell.angle_beta   90.00
_cell.angle_gamma   90.00
#
_symmetry.space_group_name_H-M   'P 1'
#
loop_
_entity.id
_entity.type
_entity.pdbx_description
1 polymer ?
#
loop_
_entity_poly.entity_id
_entity_poly.type
_entity_poly.pdbx_seq_one_letter_code
_entity_poly.pdbx_strand_id
1 'polypeptide(L)'
;LTYENAFRAIKYRSEAMDKAAQANPGGMAAVLGLKADVIEDTCKEILNGGDYVTPVNYNSPVQTVIAGTVAGIEKAKEALGAKGAKRIVPLAVSAAFHSELMKSASEEFIEKAKDIPFGTPALKFYCNVYGNELTDFSNMPSYLAKHICSPVKFTSELAAIANDGYDTFIELGPGKVLTGLVKKTLDGVTAVN
;
A
#
# COMPACT_ATOMS: atom_id res chain seq x y z
N LEU A 1 4.86 8.34 19.54
CA LEU A 1 5.93 7.36 19.76
C LEU A 1 7.25 8.07 20.05
N THR A 2 8.09 7.45 20.93
CA THR A 2 9.52 7.78 21.00
C THR A 2 10.25 7.17 19.79
N TYR A 3 11.44 7.67 19.47
CA TYR A 3 12.27 7.09 18.41
C TYR A 3 12.57 5.62 18.62
N GLU A 4 12.87 5.22 19.86
CA GLU A 4 13.11 3.82 20.21
C GLU A 4 11.90 2.94 19.94
N ASN A 5 10.71 3.35 20.35
CA ASN A 5 9.48 2.60 20.12
C ASN A 5 9.09 2.57 18.64
N ALA A 6 9.34 3.64 17.89
CA ALA A 6 9.16 3.65 16.44
C ALA A 6 10.09 2.63 15.76
N PHE A 7 11.36 2.61 16.16
CA PHE A 7 12.33 1.65 15.64
C PHE A 7 11.95 0.20 15.99
N ARG A 8 11.49 -0.07 17.23
CA ARG A 8 10.98 -1.39 17.61
C ARG A 8 9.80 -1.83 16.76
N ALA A 9 8.83 -0.94 16.53
CA ALA A 9 7.68 -1.23 15.69
C ALA A 9 8.09 -1.57 14.24
N ILE A 10 8.99 -0.79 13.65
CA ILE A 10 9.52 -1.03 12.30
C ILE A 10 10.27 -2.38 12.25
N LYS A 11 11.11 -2.66 13.24
CA LYS A 11 11.83 -3.94 13.35
C LYS A 11 10.87 -5.12 13.39
N TYR A 12 9.88 -5.09 14.28
CA TYR A 12 8.90 -6.17 14.40
C TYR A 12 8.10 -6.38 13.11
N ARG A 13 7.71 -5.27 12.48
CA ARG A 13 7.02 -5.31 11.19
C ARG A 13 7.88 -5.96 10.11
N SER A 14 9.13 -5.56 9.99
CA SER A 14 10.05 -6.07 8.97
C SER A 14 10.34 -7.56 9.15
N GLU A 15 10.62 -8.00 10.37
CA GLU A 15 10.87 -9.41 10.70
C GLU A 15 9.64 -10.28 10.40
N ALA A 16 8.45 -9.84 10.80
CA ALA A 16 7.21 -10.58 10.55
C ALA A 16 6.90 -10.68 9.05
N MET A 17 7.11 -9.58 8.31
CA MET A 17 6.88 -9.54 6.86
C MET A 17 7.90 -10.40 6.10
N ASP A 18 9.18 -10.40 6.48
CA ASP A 18 10.20 -11.24 5.87
C ASP A 18 9.87 -12.74 6.05
N LYS A 19 9.51 -13.13 7.26
CA LYS A 19 9.08 -14.51 7.56
C LYS A 19 7.84 -14.93 6.75
N ALA A 20 6.83 -14.06 6.65
CA ALA A 20 5.64 -14.33 5.86
C ALA A 20 5.95 -14.42 4.35
N ALA A 21 6.86 -13.59 3.85
CA ALA A 21 7.33 -13.62 2.47
C ALA A 21 8.03 -14.94 2.10
N GLN A 22 8.84 -15.47 3.01
CA GLN A 22 9.50 -16.77 2.84
C GLN A 22 8.51 -17.93 2.85
N ALA A 23 7.46 -17.85 3.68
CA ALA A 23 6.43 -18.87 3.78
C ALA A 23 5.42 -18.83 2.61
N ASN A 24 5.15 -17.65 2.06
CA ASN A 24 4.19 -17.42 0.99
C ASN A 24 4.84 -16.64 -0.16
N PRO A 25 5.67 -17.28 -1.00
CA PRO A 25 6.29 -16.64 -2.13
C PRO A 25 5.24 -16.03 -3.08
N GLY A 26 5.51 -14.82 -3.55
CA GLY A 26 4.62 -14.11 -4.46
C GLY A 26 5.36 -13.02 -5.21
N GLY A 27 4.63 -12.13 -5.83
CA GLY A 27 5.20 -11.02 -6.57
C GLY A 27 4.29 -9.81 -6.59
N MET A 28 4.84 -8.72 -7.09
CA MET A 28 4.12 -7.46 -7.32
C MET A 28 4.47 -6.91 -8.70
N ALA A 29 3.53 -6.22 -9.31
CA ALA A 29 3.75 -5.49 -10.56
C ALA A 29 3.01 -4.16 -10.59
N ALA A 30 3.68 -3.11 -11.06
CA ALA A 30 3.05 -1.82 -11.30
C ALA A 30 2.38 -1.81 -12.67
N VAL A 31 1.08 -1.58 -12.71
CA VAL A 31 0.26 -1.43 -13.92
C VAL A 31 0.10 0.05 -14.22
N LEU A 32 0.49 0.49 -15.42
CA LEU A 32 0.44 1.88 -15.84
C LEU A 32 -0.50 2.04 -17.04
N GLY A 33 -1.27 3.12 -17.03
CA GLY A 33 -2.10 3.53 -18.16
C GLY A 33 -3.51 2.96 -18.18
N LEU A 34 -3.90 2.19 -17.16
CA LEU A 34 -5.28 1.75 -16.94
C LEU A 34 -5.84 2.40 -15.68
N LYS A 35 -7.16 2.57 -15.65
CA LYS A 35 -7.90 2.98 -14.45
C LYS A 35 -7.98 1.84 -13.45
N ALA A 36 -8.15 2.18 -12.17
CA ALA A 36 -8.18 1.21 -11.07
C ALA A 36 -9.34 0.21 -11.21
N ASP A 37 -10.53 0.64 -11.63
CA ASP A 37 -11.71 -0.21 -11.83
C ASP A 37 -11.45 -1.36 -12.83
N VAL A 38 -10.80 -1.06 -13.96
CA VAL A 38 -10.43 -2.09 -14.96
C VAL A 38 -9.46 -3.11 -14.36
N ILE A 39 -8.52 -2.65 -13.52
CA ILE A 39 -7.53 -3.53 -12.86
C ILE A 39 -8.23 -4.39 -11.80
N GLU A 40 -9.11 -3.79 -10.99
CA GLU A 40 -9.89 -4.50 -9.97
C GLU A 40 -10.74 -5.61 -10.56
N ASP A 41 -11.49 -5.31 -11.61
CA ASP A 41 -12.36 -6.30 -12.26
C ASP A 41 -11.55 -7.42 -12.90
N THR A 42 -10.41 -7.12 -13.52
CA THR A 42 -9.50 -8.13 -14.06
C THR A 42 -8.93 -9.03 -12.96
N CYS A 43 -8.51 -8.47 -11.84
CA CYS A 43 -8.02 -9.25 -10.70
C CYS A 43 -9.13 -10.15 -10.12
N LYS A 44 -10.38 -9.66 -10.04
CA LYS A 44 -11.54 -10.48 -9.60
C LYS A 44 -11.81 -11.65 -10.56
N GLU A 45 -11.75 -11.42 -11.90
CA GLU A 45 -11.89 -12.46 -12.89
C GLU A 45 -10.85 -13.57 -12.70
N ILE A 46 -9.59 -13.20 -12.47
CA ILE A 46 -8.48 -14.15 -12.25
C ILE A 46 -8.66 -14.91 -10.92
N LEU A 47 -9.04 -14.21 -9.86
CA LEU A 47 -9.30 -14.80 -8.54
C LEU A 47 -10.43 -15.84 -8.61
N ASN A 48 -11.51 -15.55 -9.33
CA ASN A 48 -12.61 -16.49 -9.58
C ASN A 48 -12.15 -17.71 -10.39
N GLY A 49 -11.12 -17.57 -11.21
CA GLY A 49 -10.45 -18.66 -11.94
C GLY A 49 -9.48 -19.48 -11.09
N GLY A 50 -9.32 -19.17 -9.81
CA GLY A 50 -8.52 -19.94 -8.84
C GLY A 50 -7.09 -19.45 -8.62
N ASP A 51 -6.66 -18.34 -9.28
CA ASP A 51 -5.35 -17.74 -9.06
C ASP A 51 -5.45 -16.45 -8.27
N TYR A 52 -4.62 -16.32 -7.25
CA TYR A 52 -4.67 -15.17 -6.35
C TYR A 52 -3.87 -13.98 -6.91
N VAL A 53 -4.57 -12.91 -7.21
CA VAL A 53 -4.00 -11.59 -7.49
C VAL A 53 -4.99 -10.50 -7.06
N THR A 54 -4.48 -9.38 -6.53
CA THR A 54 -5.30 -8.28 -6.03
C THR A 54 -4.58 -6.94 -6.22
N PRO A 55 -5.31 -5.82 -6.43
CA PRO A 55 -4.73 -4.49 -6.36
C PRO A 55 -4.33 -4.15 -4.93
N VAL A 56 -3.12 -3.60 -4.76
CA VAL A 56 -2.55 -3.33 -3.44
C VAL A 56 -2.04 -1.90 -3.24
N ASN A 57 -1.70 -1.15 -4.29
CA ASN A 57 -1.34 0.26 -4.14
C ASN A 57 -2.03 1.10 -5.22
N TYR A 58 -2.89 1.99 -4.80
CA TYR A 58 -3.53 2.99 -5.67
C TYR A 58 -2.68 4.26 -5.65
N ASN A 59 -1.63 4.28 -6.47
CA ASN A 59 -0.57 5.29 -6.42
C ASN A 59 -0.93 6.59 -7.13
N SER A 60 -1.66 6.52 -8.24
CA SER A 60 -2.16 7.65 -8.99
C SER A 60 -3.36 7.23 -9.86
N PRO A 61 -4.12 8.14 -10.49
CA PRO A 61 -5.27 7.79 -11.33
C PRO A 61 -4.97 6.80 -12.47
N VAL A 62 -3.70 6.66 -12.85
CA VAL A 62 -3.24 5.80 -13.95
C VAL A 62 -2.12 4.84 -13.55
N GLN A 63 -1.92 4.64 -12.25
CA GLN A 63 -0.90 3.72 -11.74
C GLN A 63 -1.42 2.98 -10.51
N THR A 64 -1.64 1.69 -10.67
CA THR A 64 -2.01 0.77 -9.59
C THR A 64 -1.02 -0.38 -9.54
N VAL A 65 -0.59 -0.79 -8.35
CA VAL A 65 0.23 -1.99 -8.15
C VAL A 65 -0.69 -3.15 -7.81
N ILE A 66 -0.42 -4.30 -8.41
CA ILE A 66 -1.06 -5.58 -8.10
C ILE A 66 -0.07 -6.48 -7.36
N ALA A 67 -0.58 -7.34 -6.49
CA ALA A 67 0.19 -8.35 -5.77
C ALA A 67 -0.55 -9.69 -5.79
N GLY A 68 0.19 -10.80 -5.76
CA GLY A 68 -0.41 -12.12 -5.78
C GLY A 68 0.61 -13.24 -5.86
N THR A 69 0.10 -14.44 -6.12
CA THR A 69 0.97 -15.58 -6.47
C THR A 69 1.69 -15.33 -7.78
N VAL A 70 2.77 -16.03 -8.02
CA VAL A 70 3.51 -15.92 -9.30
C VAL A 70 2.58 -16.20 -10.49
N ALA A 71 1.75 -17.24 -10.41
CA ALA A 71 0.78 -17.58 -11.45
C ALA A 71 -0.28 -16.48 -11.64
N GLY A 72 -0.81 -15.93 -10.54
CA GLY A 72 -1.78 -14.82 -10.58
C GLY A 72 -1.22 -13.56 -11.22
N ILE A 73 0.04 -13.20 -10.91
CA ILE A 73 0.72 -12.06 -11.53
C ILE A 73 0.93 -12.28 -13.04
N GLU A 74 1.34 -13.47 -13.48
CA GLU A 74 1.55 -13.73 -14.91
C GLU A 74 0.22 -13.67 -15.69
N LYS A 75 -0.85 -14.27 -15.16
CA LYS A 75 -2.19 -14.14 -15.76
C LYS A 75 -2.67 -12.68 -15.82
N ALA A 76 -2.43 -11.91 -14.76
CA ALA A 76 -2.79 -10.50 -14.73
C ALA A 76 -2.00 -9.67 -15.76
N LYS A 77 -0.72 -9.97 -15.97
CA LYS A 77 0.09 -9.30 -17.01
C LYS A 77 -0.51 -9.52 -18.40
N GLU A 78 -0.89 -10.76 -18.72
CA GLU A 78 -1.49 -11.08 -20.01
C GLU A 78 -2.85 -10.38 -20.19
N ALA A 79 -3.76 -10.55 -19.22
CA ALA A 79 -5.11 -10.00 -19.28
C ALA A 79 -5.15 -8.47 -19.31
N LEU A 80 -4.35 -7.80 -18.44
CA LEU A 80 -4.26 -6.35 -18.40
C LEU A 80 -3.54 -5.79 -19.62
N GLY A 81 -2.55 -6.50 -20.17
CA GLY A 81 -1.93 -6.17 -21.45
C GLY A 81 -2.95 -6.15 -22.59
N ALA A 82 -3.81 -7.17 -22.68
CA ALA A 82 -4.89 -7.26 -23.67
C ALA A 82 -5.95 -6.13 -23.48
N LYS A 83 -6.16 -5.67 -22.24
CA LYS A 83 -7.07 -4.53 -21.92
C LYS A 83 -6.40 -3.15 -22.12
N GLY A 84 -5.16 -3.09 -22.63
CA GLY A 84 -4.50 -1.84 -23.05
C GLY A 84 -3.60 -1.19 -21.99
N ALA A 85 -3.08 -1.94 -21.03
CA ALA A 85 -2.06 -1.44 -20.12
C ALA A 85 -0.84 -0.93 -20.92
N LYS A 86 -0.42 0.32 -20.70
CA LYS A 86 0.74 0.90 -21.40
C LYS A 86 2.06 0.23 -20.99
N ARG A 87 2.17 -0.14 -19.71
CA ARG A 87 3.30 -0.88 -19.17
C ARG A 87 2.86 -1.66 -17.95
N ILE A 88 3.42 -2.85 -17.77
CA ILE A 88 3.33 -3.63 -16.55
C ILE A 88 4.75 -3.95 -16.12
N VAL A 89 5.17 -3.37 -14.99
CA VAL A 89 6.56 -3.43 -14.52
C VAL A 89 6.64 -4.30 -13.27
N PRO A 90 7.27 -5.47 -13.33
CA PRO A 90 7.53 -6.26 -12.13
C PRO A 90 8.35 -5.46 -11.13
N LEU A 91 8.00 -5.55 -9.86
CA LEU A 91 8.78 -4.96 -8.78
C LEU A 91 9.84 -5.97 -8.31
N ALA A 92 10.99 -5.46 -7.86
CA ALA A 92 12.10 -6.28 -7.38
C ALA A 92 11.83 -6.81 -5.95
N VAL A 93 10.70 -7.49 -5.77
CA VAL A 93 10.28 -8.11 -4.50
C VAL A 93 9.78 -9.53 -4.77
N SER A 94 9.98 -10.41 -3.79
CA SER A 94 9.57 -11.83 -3.86
C SER A 94 8.35 -12.14 -3.00
N ALA A 95 7.55 -11.12 -2.66
CA ALA A 95 6.38 -11.25 -1.79
C ALA A 95 5.21 -10.41 -2.32
N ALA A 96 4.01 -10.80 -1.93
CA ALA A 96 2.76 -10.08 -2.24
C ALA A 96 2.38 -9.16 -1.07
N PHE A 97 3.15 -8.08 -0.87
CA PHE A 97 2.88 -7.13 0.21
C PHE A 97 1.51 -6.48 0.07
N HIS A 98 0.95 -6.05 1.22
CA HIS A 98 -0.38 -5.43 1.31
C HIS A 98 -1.54 -6.33 0.84
N SER A 99 -1.36 -7.65 0.88
CA SER A 99 -2.36 -8.65 0.48
C SER A 99 -2.60 -9.68 1.59
N GLU A 100 -3.61 -10.52 1.44
CA GLU A 100 -3.93 -11.62 2.38
C GLU A 100 -2.77 -12.63 2.54
N LEU A 101 -1.84 -12.71 1.59
CA LEU A 101 -0.64 -13.55 1.72
C LEU A 101 0.30 -13.08 2.84
N MET A 102 0.11 -11.84 3.35
CA MET A 102 0.83 -11.28 4.51
C MET A 102 0.07 -11.45 5.84
N LYS A 103 -1.01 -12.22 5.90
CA LYS A 103 -1.85 -12.36 7.09
C LYS A 103 -1.08 -12.83 8.32
N SER A 104 -0.20 -13.82 8.17
CA SER A 104 0.64 -14.30 9.27
C SER A 104 1.59 -13.22 9.83
N ALA A 105 2.07 -12.31 8.98
CA ALA A 105 2.86 -11.17 9.43
C ALA A 105 2.04 -10.17 10.25
N SER A 106 0.79 -9.93 9.85
CA SER A 106 -0.15 -9.09 10.60
C SER A 106 -0.42 -9.64 12.00
N GLU A 107 -0.69 -10.94 12.10
CA GLU A 107 -0.95 -11.64 13.36
C GLU A 107 0.30 -11.61 14.28
N GLU A 108 1.48 -11.92 13.74
CA GLU A 108 2.74 -11.88 14.50
C GLU A 108 3.07 -10.45 14.96
N PHE A 109 2.80 -9.44 14.12
CA PHE A 109 3.06 -8.04 14.46
C PHE A 109 2.19 -7.58 15.67
N ILE A 110 0.90 -7.93 15.70
CA ILE A 110 0.02 -7.57 16.84
C ILE A 110 0.62 -8.06 18.15
N GLU A 111 1.03 -9.33 18.21
CA GLU A 111 1.59 -9.91 19.42
C GLU A 111 2.89 -9.23 19.87
N LYS A 112 3.77 -8.89 18.93
CA LYS A 112 5.04 -8.22 19.25
C LYS A 112 4.87 -6.74 19.60
N ALA A 113 3.87 -6.08 19.04
CA ALA A 113 3.67 -4.63 19.18
C ALA A 113 2.72 -4.24 20.33
N LYS A 114 2.07 -5.20 21.00
CA LYS A 114 1.05 -4.94 22.05
C LYS A 114 1.56 -4.09 23.22
N ASP A 115 2.84 -4.22 23.56
CA ASP A 115 3.45 -3.48 24.67
C ASP A 115 4.15 -2.19 24.22
N ILE A 116 4.01 -1.79 22.96
CA ILE A 116 4.53 -0.51 22.48
C ILE A 116 3.53 0.58 22.84
N PRO A 117 3.92 1.60 23.62
CA PRO A 117 3.04 2.71 23.97
C PRO A 117 2.89 3.65 22.77
N PHE A 118 1.71 3.65 22.16
CA PHE A 118 1.31 4.62 21.14
C PHE A 118 0.55 5.77 21.79
N GLY A 119 0.90 7.00 21.46
CA GLY A 119 0.15 8.18 21.88
C GLY A 119 -0.64 8.78 20.71
N THR A 120 -1.56 9.66 21.05
CA THR A 120 -2.30 10.45 20.05
C THR A 120 -1.35 11.47 19.39
N PRO A 121 -1.33 11.61 18.06
CA PRO A 121 -0.58 12.64 17.37
C PRO A 121 -1.06 14.05 17.75
N ALA A 122 -0.13 15.01 17.78
CA ALA A 122 -0.45 16.44 17.97
C ALA A 122 -0.97 17.10 16.68
N LEU A 123 -0.76 16.47 15.53
CA LEU A 123 -1.15 16.94 14.21
C LEU A 123 -2.11 15.94 13.57
N LYS A 124 -2.89 16.38 12.58
CA LYS A 124 -3.69 15.46 11.76
C LYS A 124 -2.80 14.41 11.13
N PHE A 125 -3.27 13.18 11.14
CA PHE A 125 -2.60 12.04 10.55
C PHE A 125 -3.51 11.39 9.52
N TYR A 126 -3.09 11.37 8.27
CA TYR A 126 -3.78 10.68 7.18
C TYR A 126 -3.16 9.31 6.97
N CYS A 127 -3.96 8.36 6.52
CA CYS A 127 -3.51 6.98 6.52
C CYS A 127 -3.91 6.21 5.26
N ASN A 128 -3.00 5.36 4.81
CA ASN A 128 -3.17 4.58 3.58
C ASN A 128 -4.31 3.56 3.64
N VAL A 129 -4.60 2.96 4.82
CA VAL A 129 -5.62 1.89 4.95
C VAL A 129 -7.01 2.41 4.64
N TYR A 130 -7.33 3.59 5.15
CA TYR A 130 -8.65 4.20 4.94
C TYR A 130 -8.65 5.21 3.78
N GLY A 131 -7.47 5.73 3.39
CA GLY A 131 -7.34 6.79 2.40
C GLY A 131 -7.95 8.11 2.92
N ASN A 132 -7.84 8.36 4.22
CA ASN A 132 -8.47 9.49 4.91
C ASN A 132 -7.74 9.79 6.23
N GLU A 133 -8.18 10.83 6.96
CA GLU A 133 -7.72 11.12 8.30
C GLU A 133 -8.01 9.93 9.24
N LEU A 134 -7.02 9.54 10.04
CA LEU A 134 -7.18 8.60 11.14
C LEU A 134 -7.49 9.41 12.40
N THR A 135 -8.64 9.17 13.00
CA THR A 135 -9.12 9.88 14.20
C THR A 135 -9.10 9.01 15.46
N ASP A 136 -9.13 7.68 15.31
CA ASP A 136 -9.06 6.73 16.42
C ASP A 136 -7.66 6.14 16.55
N PHE A 137 -6.98 6.48 17.63
CA PHE A 137 -5.63 6.00 17.98
C PHE A 137 -5.64 5.02 19.16
N SER A 138 -6.81 4.53 19.58
CA SER A 138 -6.97 3.68 20.76
C SER A 138 -6.29 2.32 20.62
N ASN A 139 -6.18 1.79 19.41
CA ASN A 139 -5.55 0.49 19.13
C ASN A 139 -4.61 0.53 17.92
N MET A 140 -3.51 1.24 18.08
CA MET A 140 -2.50 1.39 17.03
C MET A 140 -1.81 0.08 16.61
N PRO A 141 -1.53 -0.89 17.51
CA PRO A 141 -1.02 -2.19 17.08
C PRO A 141 -1.93 -2.88 16.07
N SER A 142 -3.24 -2.94 16.31
CA SER A 142 -4.21 -3.53 15.37
C SER A 142 -4.32 -2.74 14.07
N TYR A 143 -4.27 -1.41 14.13
CA TYR A 143 -4.27 -0.57 12.93
C TYR A 143 -3.04 -0.83 12.06
N LEU A 144 -1.85 -0.85 12.64
CA LEU A 144 -0.59 -1.10 11.93
C LEU A 144 -0.51 -2.53 11.39
N ALA A 145 -1.05 -3.50 12.11
CA ALA A 145 -1.20 -4.87 11.63
C ALA A 145 -2.12 -4.95 10.40
N LYS A 146 -3.27 -4.26 10.46
CA LYS A 146 -4.18 -4.16 9.31
C LYS A 146 -3.49 -3.57 8.08
N HIS A 147 -2.61 -2.58 8.26
CA HIS A 147 -1.85 -1.97 7.18
C HIS A 147 -0.96 -2.98 6.43
N ILE A 148 -0.47 -4.05 7.10
CA ILE A 148 0.36 -5.09 6.48
C ILE A 148 -0.41 -5.88 5.40
N CYS A 149 -1.71 -6.09 5.60
CA CYS A 149 -2.57 -6.89 4.70
C CYS A 149 -3.57 -6.06 3.89
N SER A 150 -3.55 -4.73 4.04
CA SER A 150 -4.54 -3.86 3.39
C SER A 150 -3.93 -3.05 2.25
N PRO A 151 -4.71 -2.73 1.22
CA PRO A 151 -4.25 -1.85 0.16
C PRO A 151 -3.86 -0.46 0.64
N VAL A 152 -2.88 0.13 -0.02
CA VAL A 152 -2.44 1.51 0.13
C VAL A 152 -3.31 2.40 -0.76
N LYS A 153 -4.21 3.18 -0.16
CA LYS A 153 -5.16 4.05 -0.86
C LYS A 153 -4.63 5.48 -1.01
N PHE A 154 -3.44 5.61 -1.58
CA PHE A 154 -2.72 6.88 -1.62
C PHE A 154 -3.46 7.97 -2.42
N THR A 155 -4.10 7.63 -3.53
CA THR A 155 -4.95 8.60 -4.28
C THR A 155 -6.10 9.15 -3.46
N SER A 156 -6.78 8.32 -2.68
CA SER A 156 -7.86 8.75 -1.79
C SER A 156 -7.34 9.59 -0.64
N GLU A 157 -6.19 9.21 -0.08
CA GLU A 157 -5.52 9.97 0.99
C GLU A 157 -5.11 11.37 0.52
N LEU A 158 -4.52 11.49 -0.67
CA LEU A 158 -4.19 12.80 -1.25
C LEU A 158 -5.43 13.66 -1.49
N ALA A 159 -6.51 13.08 -1.99
CA ALA A 159 -7.77 13.79 -2.17
C ALA A 159 -8.36 14.29 -0.83
N ALA A 160 -8.31 13.47 0.23
CA ALA A 160 -8.76 13.86 1.55
C ALA A 160 -7.94 15.02 2.12
N ILE A 161 -6.60 14.96 1.99
CA ILE A 161 -5.69 16.03 2.43
C ILE A 161 -6.00 17.35 1.69
N ALA A 162 -6.17 17.30 0.36
CA ALA A 162 -6.51 18.47 -0.44
C ALA A 162 -7.88 19.04 -0.09
N ASN A 163 -8.90 18.19 0.15
CA ASN A 163 -10.23 18.60 0.57
C ASN A 163 -10.24 19.28 1.94
N ASP A 164 -9.30 18.94 2.82
CA ASP A 164 -9.10 19.61 4.11
C ASP A 164 -8.36 20.96 3.97
N GLY A 165 -8.05 21.41 2.75
CA GLY A 165 -7.49 22.71 2.43
C GLY A 165 -5.98 22.78 2.39
N TYR A 166 -5.28 21.63 2.43
CA TYR A 166 -3.82 21.60 2.25
C TYR A 166 -3.46 21.67 0.76
N ASP A 167 -2.63 22.62 0.39
CA ASP A 167 -2.18 22.87 -0.99
C ASP A 167 -0.68 22.66 -1.22
N THR A 168 0.06 22.38 -0.15
CA THR A 168 1.50 22.21 -0.18
C THR A 168 1.91 20.87 0.42
N PHE A 169 2.62 20.06 -0.37
CA PHE A 169 3.08 18.71 -0.03
C PHE A 169 4.61 18.68 -0.04
N ILE A 170 5.20 18.25 1.06
CA ILE A 170 6.65 18.16 1.21
C ILE A 170 7.02 16.70 1.46
N GLU A 171 7.75 16.07 0.52
CA GLU A 171 8.32 14.75 0.71
C GLU A 171 9.60 14.83 1.52
N LEU A 172 9.61 14.18 2.69
CA LEU A 172 10.78 14.12 3.57
C LEU A 172 11.47 12.77 3.39
N GLY A 173 12.73 12.79 2.95
CA GLY A 173 13.52 11.57 2.77
C GLY A 173 14.27 11.55 1.43
N PRO A 174 14.96 10.44 1.12
CA PRO A 174 15.70 10.30 -0.14
C PRO A 174 14.74 10.05 -1.31
N GLY A 175 15.01 10.73 -2.43
CA GLY A 175 14.23 10.57 -3.67
C GLY A 175 13.06 11.54 -3.77
N LYS A 176 12.21 11.31 -4.78
CA LYS A 176 11.08 12.18 -5.16
C LYS A 176 9.89 11.38 -5.72
N VAL A 177 9.68 10.19 -5.21
CA VAL A 177 8.62 9.29 -5.71
C VAL A 177 7.25 9.83 -5.32
N LEU A 178 7.05 10.18 -4.05
CA LEU A 178 5.77 10.70 -3.56
C LEU A 178 5.45 12.06 -4.17
N THR A 179 6.43 12.95 -4.28
CA THR A 179 6.31 14.22 -5.00
C THR A 179 5.80 14.01 -6.43
N GLY A 180 6.34 13.00 -7.13
CA GLY A 180 5.89 12.64 -8.47
C GLY A 180 4.47 12.08 -8.53
N LEU A 181 4.03 11.36 -7.51
CA LEU A 181 2.67 10.83 -7.40
C LEU A 181 1.67 11.95 -7.07
N VAL A 182 2.00 12.86 -6.17
CA VAL A 182 1.17 14.04 -5.87
C VAL A 182 0.90 14.85 -7.15
N LYS A 183 1.95 15.19 -7.91
CA LYS A 183 1.83 15.94 -9.18
C LYS A 183 1.01 15.23 -10.26
N LYS A 184 0.88 13.91 -10.20
CA LYS A 184 0.04 13.12 -11.12
C LYS A 184 -1.40 12.96 -10.66
N THR A 185 -1.68 13.27 -9.40
CA THR A 185 -2.97 13.01 -8.76
C THR A 185 -3.76 14.29 -8.49
N LEU A 186 -3.07 15.37 -8.12
CA LEU A 186 -3.70 16.64 -7.76
C LEU A 186 -3.26 17.76 -8.70
N ASP A 187 -4.21 18.57 -9.11
CA ASP A 187 -3.96 19.81 -9.85
C ASP A 187 -3.91 21.01 -8.91
N GLY A 188 -3.14 22.04 -9.25
CA GLY A 188 -3.10 23.30 -8.52
C GLY A 188 -2.41 23.27 -7.16
N VAL A 189 -1.68 22.20 -6.84
CA VAL A 189 -0.93 22.06 -5.59
C VAL A 189 0.58 22.25 -5.79
N THR A 190 1.28 22.63 -4.72
CA THR A 190 2.74 22.66 -4.66
C THR A 190 3.26 21.33 -4.10
N ALA A 191 4.12 20.63 -4.82
CA ALA A 191 4.77 19.41 -4.34
C ALA A 191 6.29 19.50 -4.53
N VAL A 192 7.02 19.37 -3.42
CA VAL A 192 8.49 19.50 -3.33
C VAL A 192 9.11 18.35 -2.51
N ASN A 193 10.41 18.17 -2.66
CA ASN A 193 11.23 17.23 -1.88
C ASN A 193 12.56 17.89 -1.49
#